data_f175f738cf80e430b8d257f5f5bf7f20
#
_entry.id   f175f738cf80e430b8d257f5f5bf7f20
#
_cell.length_a   1.000
_cell.length_b   1.000
_cell.length_c   1.000
_cell.angle_alpha   90.00
_cell.angle_beta   90.00
_cell.angle_gamma   90.00
#
_symmetry.space_group_name_H-M   'P 1'
#
loop_
_entity.id
_entity.type
_entity.pdbx_description
1 polymer ?
#
loop_
_entity_poly.entity_id
_entity_poly.type
_entity_poly.pdbx_seq_one_letter_code
_entity_poly.pdbx_strand_id
1 'polypeptide(L)'
;RPQVVGFFTTLPHGTRIPGLTAHMVVDTRFSTSPTPLKTTLMVLGIVASLASLVMLWRIDRMSWRYRRDSHTTDADSADVASVSKPGVGVWVTDAVVTILLLVWHFFGANTSDDGYLLNMARVADHAGYISNYYRWLGSPESPIGWYYSILQALTRISPASPFIRIPTLLAGIISWFIISHSLIPRLGAAFRTNTIAYWTAGMFYLACWMPLDNGLRPEPIEAVLFIACWALVERAIANGTLLPGAFAILAAAFAIGAGPTGIMCLAILFAGFRSYWQNIRMGVY
;
A
#
# COMPACT_ATOMS: atom_id res chain seq x y z
N ARG A 1 22.30 19.60 23.30
CA ARG A 1 20.96 19.82 23.86
C ARG A 1 20.25 18.47 23.86
N PRO A 2 19.60 18.05 24.96
CA PRO A 2 18.78 16.86 24.93
C PRO A 2 17.61 17.08 23.97
N GLN A 3 17.38 16.11 23.09
CA GLN A 3 16.20 16.13 22.22
C GLN A 3 15.06 15.45 22.97
N VAL A 4 13.96 16.18 23.16
CA VAL A 4 12.77 15.67 23.83
C VAL A 4 11.70 15.42 22.78
N VAL A 5 11.20 14.20 22.73
CA VAL A 5 10.21 13.77 21.75
C VAL A 5 8.79 14.00 22.23
N GLY A 6 8.60 14.03 23.54
CA GLY A 6 7.32 14.30 24.19
C GLY A 6 7.41 14.19 25.69
N PHE A 7 6.35 14.64 26.34
CA PHE A 7 6.13 14.45 27.75
C PHE A 7 5.04 13.40 27.95
N PHE A 8 5.34 12.39 28.74
CA PHE A 8 4.38 11.37 29.13
C PHE A 8 3.99 11.60 30.59
N THR A 9 2.74 11.52 30.90
CA THR A 9 2.22 11.66 32.24
C THR A 9 1.11 10.62 32.50
N THR A 10 1.04 10.12 33.71
CA THR A 10 -0.05 9.26 34.18
C THR A 10 -1.27 10.07 34.64
N LEU A 11 -1.17 11.40 34.63
CA LEU A 11 -2.26 12.28 35.03
C LEU A 11 -3.40 12.23 33.98
N PRO A 12 -4.65 12.25 34.41
CA PRO A 12 -5.79 12.36 33.52
C PRO A 12 -5.69 13.59 32.61
N HIS A 13 -6.20 13.45 31.39
CA HIS A 13 -6.19 14.54 30.44
C HIS A 13 -6.93 15.77 30.98
N GLY A 14 -6.32 16.95 30.87
CA GLY A 14 -6.89 18.20 31.37
C GLY A 14 -6.61 18.49 32.85
N THR A 15 -5.88 17.65 33.56
CA THR A 15 -5.45 17.92 34.95
C THR A 15 -4.57 19.16 34.98
N ARG A 16 -4.99 20.16 35.79
CA ARG A 16 -4.18 21.38 36.02
C ARG A 16 -3.51 21.27 37.40
N ILE A 17 -2.20 21.37 37.40
CA ILE A 17 -1.38 21.43 38.62
C ILE A 17 -0.87 22.86 38.75
N PRO A 18 -1.31 23.62 39.77
CA PRO A 18 -0.81 24.98 39.95
C PRO A 18 0.71 25.01 40.11
N GLY A 19 1.37 25.90 39.36
CA GLY A 19 2.83 26.04 39.40
C GLY A 19 3.62 25.06 38.56
N LEU A 20 2.97 24.05 37.93
CA LEU A 20 3.65 23.17 36.97
C LEU A 20 3.42 23.68 35.55
N THR A 21 4.50 24.07 34.89
CA THR A 21 4.49 24.39 33.47
C THR A 21 5.52 23.52 32.76
N ALA A 22 5.16 22.95 31.61
CA ALA A 22 6.07 22.25 30.75
C ALA A 22 6.09 22.94 29.38
N HIS A 23 7.27 23.30 28.91
CA HIS A 23 7.46 23.93 27.63
C HIS A 23 8.47 23.12 26.80
N MET A 24 8.07 22.73 25.60
CA MET A 24 8.90 22.01 24.64
C MET A 24 9.05 22.82 23.37
N VAL A 25 10.28 23.08 22.96
CA VAL A 25 10.59 23.68 21.68
C VAL A 25 11.03 22.58 20.70
N VAL A 26 10.27 22.40 19.64
CA VAL A 26 10.61 21.45 18.60
C VAL A 26 11.84 21.93 17.82
N ASP A 27 12.79 21.03 17.58
CA ASP A 27 13.97 21.34 16.77
C ASP A 27 13.59 21.39 15.28
N THR A 28 13.59 22.57 14.72
CA THR A 28 13.24 22.81 13.31
C THR A 28 14.47 23.05 12.41
N ARG A 29 15.70 22.80 12.90
CA ARG A 29 16.94 23.06 12.13
C ARG A 29 16.99 22.34 10.79
N PHE A 30 16.36 21.20 10.68
CA PHE A 30 16.31 20.40 9.46
C PHE A 30 15.05 20.62 8.63
N SER A 31 14.19 21.53 9.06
CA SER A 31 13.00 21.91 8.27
C SER A 31 13.44 22.61 6.99
N THR A 32 13.03 22.10 5.84
CA THR A 32 13.32 22.68 4.55
C THR A 32 12.04 22.84 3.75
N SER A 33 11.87 23.98 3.13
CA SER A 33 10.84 24.18 2.11
C SER A 33 11.46 23.99 0.72
N PRO A 34 10.71 23.39 -0.24
CA PRO A 34 11.23 23.24 -1.59
C PRO A 34 11.42 24.60 -2.25
N THR A 35 12.54 24.78 -2.96
CA THR A 35 12.77 25.96 -3.80
C THR A 35 11.73 26.01 -4.93
N PRO A 36 11.45 27.19 -5.51
CA PRO A 36 10.53 27.31 -6.66
C PRO A 36 10.90 26.37 -7.81
N LEU A 37 12.19 26.24 -8.11
CA LEU A 37 12.68 25.31 -9.13
C LEU A 37 12.34 23.86 -8.78
N LYS A 38 12.59 23.43 -7.54
CA LYS A 38 12.25 22.08 -7.07
C LYS A 38 10.77 21.82 -7.16
N THR A 39 9.93 22.77 -6.73
CA THR A 39 8.47 22.66 -6.83
C THR A 39 8.01 22.52 -8.29
N THR A 40 8.55 23.33 -9.19
CA THR A 40 8.25 23.26 -10.62
C THR A 40 8.62 21.90 -11.20
N LEU A 41 9.81 21.38 -10.89
CA LEU A 41 10.25 20.07 -11.36
C LEU A 41 9.37 18.93 -10.79
N MET A 42 8.93 19.02 -9.55
CA MET A 42 7.99 18.06 -8.96
C MET A 42 6.64 18.07 -9.69
N VAL A 43 6.07 19.25 -9.96
CA VAL A 43 4.81 19.39 -10.70
C VAL A 43 4.95 18.85 -12.12
N LEU A 44 6.01 19.20 -12.83
CA LEU A 44 6.29 18.68 -14.16
C LEU A 44 6.46 17.15 -14.16
N GLY A 45 7.12 16.59 -13.17
CA GLY A 45 7.25 15.14 -12.99
C GLY A 45 5.90 14.44 -12.80
N ILE A 46 5.02 15.01 -11.97
CA ILE A 46 3.66 14.49 -11.77
C ILE A 46 2.87 14.54 -13.08
N VAL A 47 2.88 15.69 -13.76
CA VAL A 47 2.16 15.87 -15.05
C VAL A 47 2.67 14.89 -16.11
N ALA A 48 3.99 14.74 -16.23
CA ALA A 48 4.60 13.80 -17.17
C ALA A 48 4.23 12.35 -16.85
N SER A 49 4.19 11.97 -15.58
CA SER A 49 3.77 10.63 -15.14
C SER A 49 2.31 10.35 -15.48
N LEU A 50 1.41 11.31 -15.22
CA LEU A 50 0.00 11.19 -15.56
C LEU A 50 -0.21 11.11 -17.09
N ALA A 51 0.50 11.95 -17.86
CA ALA A 51 0.47 11.91 -19.31
C ALA A 51 0.94 10.56 -19.86
N SER A 52 2.02 10.01 -19.29
CA SER A 52 2.52 8.68 -19.65
C SER A 52 1.50 7.58 -19.38
N LEU A 53 0.83 7.60 -18.24
CA LEU A 53 -0.23 6.62 -17.92
C LEU A 53 -1.40 6.71 -18.91
N VAL A 54 -1.82 7.93 -19.28
CA VAL A 54 -2.87 8.14 -20.30
C VAL A 54 -2.44 7.62 -21.67
N MET A 55 -1.18 7.84 -22.05
CA MET A 55 -0.65 7.33 -23.32
C MET A 55 -0.59 5.79 -23.33
N LEU A 56 -0.09 5.17 -22.25
CA LEU A 56 -0.07 3.70 -22.12
C LEU A 56 -1.50 3.11 -22.18
N TRP A 57 -2.46 3.74 -21.51
CA TRP A 57 -3.85 3.33 -21.61
C TRP A 57 -4.38 3.40 -23.03
N ARG A 58 -4.05 4.47 -23.80
CA ARG A 58 -4.45 4.60 -25.20
C ARG A 58 -3.83 3.51 -26.09
N ILE A 59 -2.54 3.22 -25.89
CA ILE A 59 -1.82 2.16 -26.61
C ILE A 59 -2.48 0.81 -26.33
N ASP A 60 -2.70 0.47 -25.07
CA ASP A 60 -3.36 -0.79 -24.67
C ASP A 60 -4.76 -0.91 -25.31
N ARG A 61 -5.53 0.19 -25.33
CA ARG A 61 -6.85 0.21 -25.92
C ARG A 61 -6.84 0.03 -27.45
N MET A 62 -5.86 0.61 -28.14
CA MET A 62 -5.68 0.41 -29.58
C MET A 62 -5.24 -1.03 -29.90
N SER A 63 -4.28 -1.57 -29.16
CA SER A 63 -3.80 -2.95 -29.34
C SER A 63 -4.90 -3.97 -29.05
N TRP A 64 -5.78 -3.70 -28.08
CA TRP A 64 -6.92 -4.56 -27.79
C TRP A 64 -7.96 -4.55 -28.92
N ARG A 65 -8.25 -3.40 -29.54
CA ARG A 65 -9.15 -3.29 -30.70
C ARG A 65 -8.60 -4.04 -31.89
N TYR A 66 -7.32 -3.85 -32.20
CA TYR A 66 -6.65 -4.56 -33.29
C TYR A 66 -6.70 -6.08 -33.12
N ARG A 67 -6.40 -6.59 -31.95
CA ARG A 67 -6.49 -8.04 -31.63
C ARG A 67 -7.93 -8.56 -31.76
N ARG A 68 -8.90 -7.80 -31.33
CA ARG A 68 -10.32 -8.19 -31.44
C ARG A 68 -10.77 -8.30 -32.90
N ASP A 69 -10.39 -7.34 -33.73
CA ASP A 69 -10.77 -7.29 -35.13
C ASP A 69 -10.08 -8.41 -35.95
N SER A 70 -8.86 -8.82 -35.59
CA SER A 70 -8.14 -9.93 -36.22
C SER A 70 -8.68 -11.32 -35.83
N HIS A 71 -9.29 -11.46 -34.66
CA HIS A 71 -9.87 -12.73 -34.17
C HIS A 71 -11.33 -12.96 -34.58
N THR A 72 -11.98 -12.00 -35.22
CA THR A 72 -13.35 -12.19 -35.76
C THR A 72 -13.38 -13.09 -36.99
N THR A 73 -12.23 -13.46 -37.56
CA THR A 73 -12.12 -14.39 -38.70
C THR A 73 -11.98 -15.87 -38.32
N ASP A 74 -11.64 -16.18 -37.04
CA ASP A 74 -11.51 -17.56 -36.59
C ASP A 74 -12.50 -17.87 -35.46
N ALA A 75 -13.64 -18.45 -35.83
CA ALA A 75 -14.76 -18.76 -34.93
C ALA A 75 -14.51 -19.92 -33.95
N ASP A 76 -13.27 -20.44 -33.86
CA ASP A 76 -12.94 -21.65 -33.06
C ASP A 76 -12.23 -21.39 -31.73
N SER A 77 -12.14 -20.14 -31.28
CA SER A 77 -11.47 -19.82 -29.99
C SER A 77 -12.45 -19.51 -28.86
N ALA A 78 -13.66 -20.09 -28.91
CA ALA A 78 -14.72 -19.85 -27.91
C ALA A 78 -14.44 -20.42 -26.50
N ASP A 79 -13.26 -21.00 -26.25
CA ASP A 79 -12.91 -21.65 -24.97
C ASP A 79 -11.95 -20.86 -24.10
N VAL A 80 -11.62 -19.63 -24.47
CA VAL A 80 -10.77 -18.76 -23.65
C VAL A 80 -11.64 -17.90 -22.72
N ALA A 81 -11.75 -18.39 -21.50
CA ALA A 81 -12.19 -17.66 -20.33
C ALA A 81 -13.68 -17.29 -20.23
N SER A 82 -14.54 -18.27 -20.11
CA SER A 82 -15.61 -18.12 -19.14
C SER A 82 -14.97 -17.95 -17.76
N VAL A 83 -14.76 -16.70 -17.34
CA VAL A 83 -14.38 -16.39 -15.94
C VAL A 83 -15.52 -16.93 -15.09
N SER A 84 -15.38 -18.19 -14.66
CA SER A 84 -16.30 -18.82 -13.73
C SER A 84 -16.44 -17.89 -12.53
N LYS A 85 -17.66 -17.42 -12.30
CA LYS A 85 -17.94 -16.55 -11.14
C LYS A 85 -17.46 -17.23 -9.87
N PRO A 86 -16.88 -16.50 -8.91
CA PRO A 86 -16.48 -17.08 -7.64
C PRO A 86 -17.64 -17.84 -7.01
N GLY A 87 -17.39 -19.07 -6.59
CA GLY A 87 -18.42 -19.87 -5.91
C GLY A 87 -18.81 -19.23 -4.57
N VAL A 88 -19.99 -19.59 -4.05
CA VAL A 88 -20.49 -19.10 -2.74
C VAL A 88 -19.43 -19.30 -1.63
N GLY A 89 -18.68 -20.42 -1.65
CA GLY A 89 -17.62 -20.70 -0.67
C GLY A 89 -16.51 -19.64 -0.64
N VAL A 90 -16.16 -19.03 -1.77
CA VAL A 90 -15.17 -17.94 -1.83
C VAL A 90 -15.70 -16.71 -1.12
N TRP A 91 -16.92 -16.30 -1.41
CA TRP A 91 -17.56 -15.14 -0.78
C TRP A 91 -17.74 -15.31 0.74
N VAL A 92 -18.03 -16.55 1.18
CA VAL A 92 -18.09 -16.86 2.62
C VAL A 92 -16.73 -16.69 3.27
N THR A 93 -15.66 -17.18 2.63
CA THR A 93 -14.29 -16.99 3.14
C THR A 93 -13.93 -15.50 3.19
N ASP A 94 -14.24 -14.75 2.14
CA ASP A 94 -13.98 -13.30 2.10
C ASP A 94 -14.72 -12.56 3.22
N ALA A 95 -15.96 -12.89 3.45
CA ALA A 95 -16.77 -12.32 4.53
C ALA A 95 -16.15 -12.64 5.91
N VAL A 96 -15.76 -13.89 6.15
CA VAL A 96 -15.18 -14.31 7.44
C VAL A 96 -13.84 -13.62 7.67
N VAL A 97 -12.94 -13.59 6.67
CA VAL A 97 -11.65 -12.89 6.80
C VAL A 97 -11.87 -11.41 7.09
N THR A 98 -12.78 -10.76 6.35
CA THR A 98 -13.09 -9.34 6.55
C THR A 98 -13.67 -9.07 7.94
N ILE A 99 -14.60 -9.90 8.41
CA ILE A 99 -15.19 -9.76 9.75
C ILE A 99 -14.12 -9.95 10.83
N LEU A 100 -13.24 -10.93 10.69
CA LEU A 100 -12.16 -11.15 11.66
C LEU A 100 -11.16 -9.99 11.70
N LEU A 101 -10.81 -9.41 10.55
CA LEU A 101 -9.99 -8.19 10.50
C LEU A 101 -10.69 -7.00 11.18
N LEU A 102 -11.99 -6.82 10.94
CA LEU A 102 -12.78 -5.77 11.59
C LEU A 102 -12.86 -5.97 13.11
N VAL A 103 -13.13 -7.18 13.57
CA VAL A 103 -13.12 -7.51 15.00
C VAL A 103 -11.75 -7.23 15.61
N TRP A 104 -10.68 -7.71 14.95
CA TRP A 104 -9.31 -7.51 15.41
C TRP A 104 -8.91 -6.03 15.46
N HIS A 105 -9.40 -5.22 14.54
CA HIS A 105 -9.17 -3.77 14.52
C HIS A 105 -9.60 -3.09 15.82
N PHE A 106 -10.71 -3.53 16.42
CA PHE A 106 -11.20 -2.96 17.68
C PHE A 106 -10.58 -3.61 18.93
N PHE A 107 -10.33 -4.91 18.91
CA PHE A 107 -9.89 -5.68 20.08
C PHE A 107 -8.39 -6.01 20.06
N GLY A 108 -7.74 -5.97 18.90
CA GLY A 108 -6.33 -6.27 18.76
C GLY A 108 -5.45 -5.24 19.45
N ALA A 109 -4.35 -5.72 20.02
CA ALA A 109 -3.36 -4.88 20.68
C ALA A 109 -2.68 -3.93 19.69
N ASN A 110 -2.27 -2.77 20.19
CA ASN A 110 -1.36 -1.88 19.48
C ASN A 110 0.02 -2.52 19.36
N THR A 111 0.79 -2.10 18.36
CA THR A 111 2.19 -2.51 18.25
C THR A 111 3.07 -1.70 19.20
N SER A 112 4.25 -2.24 19.55
CA SER A 112 5.20 -1.57 20.44
C SER A 112 5.66 -0.20 19.93
N ASP A 113 5.63 -0.02 18.59
CA ASP A 113 6.12 1.19 17.94
C ASP A 113 5.06 2.30 17.80
N ASP A 114 3.79 1.98 18.05
CA ASP A 114 2.67 2.92 17.81
C ASP A 114 2.81 4.23 18.59
N GLY A 115 3.39 4.16 19.79
CA GLY A 115 3.57 5.33 20.63
C GLY A 115 4.47 6.39 20.00
N TYR A 116 5.64 6.01 19.49
CA TYR A 116 6.53 6.96 18.85
C TYR A 116 6.06 7.38 17.46
N LEU A 117 5.43 6.49 16.70
CA LEU A 117 4.88 6.80 15.38
C LEU A 117 3.74 7.83 15.49
N LEU A 118 2.85 7.66 16.46
CA LEU A 118 1.81 8.65 16.77
C LEU A 118 2.43 10.00 17.17
N ASN A 119 3.49 9.96 17.98
CA ASN A 119 4.18 11.19 18.37
C ASN A 119 4.82 11.90 17.18
N MET A 120 5.49 11.17 16.28
CA MET A 120 6.03 11.76 15.05
C MET A 120 4.95 12.48 14.25
N ALA A 121 3.80 11.82 14.07
CA ALA A 121 2.68 12.39 13.33
C ALA A 121 2.12 13.67 13.99
N ARG A 122 2.00 13.68 15.32
CA ARG A 122 1.49 14.84 16.07
C ARG A 122 2.49 15.99 16.12
N VAL A 123 3.77 15.69 16.33
CA VAL A 123 4.83 16.72 16.40
C VAL A 123 5.06 17.37 15.04
N ALA A 124 4.79 16.68 13.95
CA ALA A 124 4.96 17.18 12.60
C ALA A 124 4.19 18.49 12.32
N ASP A 125 3.04 18.69 12.97
CA ASP A 125 2.29 19.94 12.85
C ASP A 125 3.04 21.17 13.42
N HIS A 126 3.85 20.94 14.44
CA HIS A 126 4.66 22.00 15.06
C HIS A 126 6.06 22.12 14.43
N ALA A 127 6.62 21.01 13.98
CA ALA A 127 7.93 20.97 13.33
C ALA A 127 7.88 21.45 11.88
N GLY A 128 6.73 21.33 11.20
CA GLY A 128 6.57 21.62 9.79
C GLY A 128 7.03 20.49 8.84
N TYR A 129 7.49 19.36 9.38
CA TYR A 129 7.91 18.17 8.64
C TYR A 129 7.85 16.92 9.51
N ILE A 130 7.79 15.74 8.88
CA ILE A 130 7.88 14.46 9.59
C ILE A 130 9.35 14.22 9.95
N SER A 131 9.64 14.04 11.22
CA SER A 131 10.98 13.71 11.70
C SER A 131 10.93 12.63 12.78
N ASN A 132 11.92 11.76 12.75
CA ASN A 132 12.08 10.70 13.74
C ASN A 132 13.14 11.10 14.77
N TYR A 133 12.68 11.62 15.90
CA TYR A 133 13.56 12.04 16.98
C TYR A 133 14.22 10.86 17.71
N TYR A 134 13.65 9.68 17.64
CA TYR A 134 14.18 8.48 18.29
C TYR A 134 15.34 7.84 17.52
N ARG A 135 15.24 7.80 16.19
CA ARG A 135 16.21 7.09 15.34
C ARG A 135 17.22 8.03 14.69
N TRP A 136 16.79 9.20 14.25
CA TRP A 136 17.56 10.07 13.37
C TRP A 136 17.81 11.45 13.95
N LEU A 137 17.70 11.60 15.27
CA LEU A 137 18.00 12.83 15.98
C LEU A 137 17.25 14.06 15.42
N GLY A 138 16.04 13.87 14.93
CA GLY A 138 15.22 14.93 14.34
C GLY A 138 15.45 15.19 12.86
N SER A 139 16.25 14.37 12.18
CA SER A 139 16.36 14.46 10.72
C SER A 139 15.04 14.08 10.04
N PRO A 140 14.71 14.71 8.88
CA PRO A 140 13.51 14.36 8.12
C PRO A 140 13.53 12.89 7.69
N GLU A 141 12.41 12.22 7.78
CA GLU A 141 12.19 10.89 7.19
C GLU A 141 12.09 10.97 5.65
N SER A 142 11.71 12.14 5.13
CA SER A 142 11.59 12.40 3.70
C SER A 142 12.91 12.20 2.95
N PRO A 143 12.87 11.65 1.71
CA PRO A 143 11.66 11.36 0.90
C PRO A 143 10.97 10.05 1.24
N ILE A 144 11.52 9.25 2.13
CA ILE A 144 10.97 7.99 2.60
C ILE A 144 10.03 8.29 3.78
N GLY A 145 8.93 7.54 3.89
CA GLY A 145 7.98 7.72 4.99
C GLY A 145 6.75 8.59 4.65
N TRP A 146 6.37 8.68 3.37
CA TRP A 146 5.16 9.40 2.95
C TRP A 146 3.91 8.97 3.73
N TYR A 147 3.87 7.72 4.18
CA TYR A 147 2.77 7.16 4.96
C TYR A 147 2.55 7.93 6.28
N TYR A 148 3.61 8.41 6.92
CA TYR A 148 3.50 9.19 8.16
C TYR A 148 2.78 10.52 7.94
N SER A 149 2.81 11.08 6.73
CA SER A 149 2.01 12.26 6.39
C SER A 149 0.50 11.95 6.38
N ILE A 150 0.10 10.73 6.04
CA ILE A 150 -1.29 10.29 6.18
C ILE A 150 -1.66 10.19 7.66
N LEU A 151 -0.80 9.61 8.50
CA LEU A 151 -1.03 9.56 9.94
C LEU A 151 -1.15 10.96 10.54
N GLN A 152 -0.28 11.90 10.13
CA GLN A 152 -0.38 13.31 10.53
C GLN A 152 -1.75 13.91 10.17
N ALA A 153 -2.22 13.68 8.95
CA ALA A 153 -3.54 14.18 8.53
C ALA A 153 -4.68 13.58 9.36
N LEU A 154 -4.60 12.28 9.68
CA LEU A 154 -5.58 11.59 10.52
C LEU A 154 -5.57 12.10 11.97
N THR A 155 -4.38 12.35 12.54
CA THR A 155 -4.29 12.85 13.94
C THR A 155 -4.91 14.24 14.12
N ARG A 156 -5.01 15.05 13.06
CA ARG A 156 -5.73 16.33 13.06
C ARG A 156 -7.24 16.14 13.25
N ILE A 157 -7.77 15.00 12.83
CA ILE A 157 -9.20 14.68 12.97
C ILE A 157 -9.45 13.99 14.31
N SER A 158 -8.72 12.90 14.58
CA SER A 158 -8.82 12.16 15.85
C SER A 158 -7.55 11.35 16.12
N PRO A 159 -6.98 11.44 17.34
CA PRO A 159 -5.88 10.58 17.76
C PRO A 159 -6.36 9.23 18.33
N ALA A 160 -7.64 8.92 18.27
CA ALA A 160 -8.21 7.68 18.79
C ALA A 160 -7.62 6.47 18.05
N SER A 161 -7.14 5.47 18.77
CA SER A 161 -6.44 4.30 18.20
C SER A 161 -7.22 3.59 17.09
N PRO A 162 -8.52 3.30 17.21
CA PRO A 162 -9.27 2.70 16.11
C PRO A 162 -9.31 3.59 14.86
N PHE A 163 -9.37 4.92 15.03
CA PHE A 163 -9.45 5.84 13.90
C PHE A 163 -8.13 5.94 13.13
N ILE A 164 -7.01 6.11 13.83
CA ILE A 164 -5.71 6.26 13.17
C ILE A 164 -5.17 4.96 12.57
N ARG A 165 -5.72 3.80 12.94
CA ARG A 165 -5.41 2.48 12.38
C ARG A 165 -6.27 2.10 11.16
N ILE A 166 -7.20 2.96 10.72
CA ILE A 166 -8.01 2.72 9.51
C ILE A 166 -7.14 2.38 8.28
N PRO A 167 -6.01 3.05 7.99
CA PRO A 167 -5.19 2.70 6.85
C PRO A 167 -4.69 1.26 6.86
N THR A 168 -4.29 0.73 8.01
CA THR A 168 -3.81 -0.66 8.15
C THR A 168 -4.95 -1.67 8.01
N LEU A 169 -6.14 -1.36 8.53
CA LEU A 169 -7.33 -2.16 8.30
C LEU A 169 -7.68 -2.23 6.81
N LEU A 170 -7.70 -1.09 6.13
CA LEU A 170 -7.98 -1.03 4.70
C LEU A 170 -6.92 -1.79 3.89
N ALA A 171 -5.64 -1.64 4.25
CA ALA A 171 -4.55 -2.40 3.65
C ALA A 171 -4.78 -3.91 3.79
N GLY A 172 -5.21 -4.37 4.98
CA GLY A 172 -5.54 -5.77 5.23
C GLY A 172 -6.69 -6.28 4.35
N ILE A 173 -7.78 -5.55 4.33
CA ILE A 173 -8.94 -5.94 3.52
C ILE A 173 -8.59 -5.97 2.03
N ILE A 174 -7.92 -4.92 1.52
CA ILE A 174 -7.51 -4.83 0.11
C ILE A 174 -6.54 -5.96 -0.24
N SER A 175 -5.56 -6.23 0.61
CA SER A 175 -4.61 -7.34 0.42
C SER A 175 -5.31 -8.68 0.28
N TRP A 176 -6.25 -8.95 1.18
CA TRP A 176 -7.03 -10.19 1.10
C TRP A 176 -7.82 -10.29 -0.20
N PHE A 177 -8.53 -9.24 -0.60
CA PHE A 177 -9.29 -9.27 -1.86
C PHE A 177 -8.40 -9.43 -3.09
N ILE A 178 -7.19 -8.86 -3.11
CA ILE A 178 -6.23 -9.09 -4.20
C ILE A 178 -5.78 -10.56 -4.19
N ILE A 179 -5.45 -11.12 -3.04
CA ILE A 179 -5.07 -12.54 -2.90
C ILE A 179 -6.21 -13.44 -3.39
N SER A 180 -7.40 -13.25 -2.84
CA SER A 180 -8.58 -14.08 -3.10
C SER A 180 -9.02 -14.02 -4.58
N HIS A 181 -9.13 -12.81 -5.15
CA HIS A 181 -9.72 -12.63 -6.49
C HIS A 181 -8.71 -12.49 -7.63
N SER A 182 -7.42 -12.25 -7.31
CA SER A 182 -6.42 -12.05 -8.37
C SER A 182 -5.31 -13.09 -8.34
N LEU A 183 -4.81 -13.49 -7.18
CA LEU A 183 -3.65 -14.39 -7.09
C LEU A 183 -4.06 -15.86 -7.02
N ILE A 184 -4.95 -16.25 -6.11
CA ILE A 184 -5.40 -17.65 -6.00
C ILE A 184 -5.94 -18.21 -7.33
N PRO A 185 -6.80 -17.50 -8.08
CA PRO A 185 -7.30 -18.02 -9.36
C PRO A 185 -6.21 -18.27 -10.40
N ARG A 186 -5.03 -17.65 -10.26
CA ARG A 186 -3.89 -17.80 -11.18
C ARG A 186 -3.01 -19.00 -10.88
N LEU A 187 -3.18 -19.62 -9.71
CA LEU A 187 -2.48 -20.86 -9.37
C LEU A 187 -2.95 -22.07 -10.21
N GLY A 188 -4.06 -21.91 -10.93
CA GLY A 188 -4.58 -22.91 -11.86
C GLY A 188 -6.08 -23.12 -11.74
N ALA A 189 -6.67 -23.83 -12.72
CA ALA A 189 -8.12 -24.07 -12.77
C ALA A 189 -8.64 -24.81 -11.53
N ALA A 190 -7.84 -25.74 -10.99
CA ALA A 190 -8.19 -26.51 -9.79
C ALA A 190 -8.34 -25.64 -8.53
N PHE A 191 -7.70 -24.47 -8.48
CA PHE A 191 -7.75 -23.58 -7.31
C PHE A 191 -8.90 -22.59 -7.38
N ARG A 192 -9.41 -22.26 -8.58
CA ARG A 192 -10.43 -21.21 -8.80
C ARG A 192 -11.71 -21.40 -8.00
N THR A 193 -12.13 -22.64 -7.80
CA THR A 193 -13.37 -22.99 -7.11
C THR A 193 -13.13 -23.83 -5.84
N ASN A 194 -11.87 -24.10 -5.51
CA ASN A 194 -11.52 -24.96 -4.39
C ASN A 194 -11.66 -24.20 -3.06
N THR A 195 -12.78 -24.36 -2.41
CA THR A 195 -13.11 -23.73 -1.13
C THR A 195 -12.04 -24.00 -0.05
N ILE A 196 -11.44 -25.21 -0.03
CA ILE A 196 -10.38 -25.54 0.94
C ILE A 196 -9.15 -24.65 0.72
N ALA A 197 -8.75 -24.43 -0.54
CA ALA A 197 -7.62 -23.55 -0.85
C ALA A 197 -7.85 -22.11 -0.34
N TYR A 198 -9.06 -21.58 -0.51
CA TYR A 198 -9.41 -20.24 -0.01
C TYR A 198 -9.41 -20.18 1.51
N TRP A 199 -9.97 -21.18 2.20
CA TRP A 199 -9.93 -21.25 3.66
C TRP A 199 -8.50 -21.35 4.18
N THR A 200 -7.68 -22.21 3.59
CA THR A 200 -6.27 -22.37 3.99
C THR A 200 -5.52 -21.05 3.80
N ALA A 201 -5.68 -20.40 2.64
CA ALA A 201 -5.06 -19.12 2.37
C ALA A 201 -5.56 -18.02 3.33
N GLY A 202 -6.87 -17.98 3.62
CA GLY A 202 -7.47 -17.01 4.53
C GLY A 202 -6.98 -17.17 5.96
N MET A 203 -6.93 -18.39 6.46
CA MET A 203 -6.41 -18.66 7.82
C MET A 203 -4.92 -18.35 7.93
N PHE A 204 -4.12 -18.71 6.94
CA PHE A 204 -2.71 -18.37 6.91
C PHE A 204 -2.50 -16.86 6.83
N TYR A 205 -3.27 -16.17 5.97
CA TYR A 205 -3.26 -14.73 5.86
C TYR A 205 -3.56 -14.04 7.19
N LEU A 206 -4.64 -14.45 7.87
CA LEU A 206 -5.01 -13.90 9.19
C LEU A 206 -3.93 -14.19 10.24
N ALA A 207 -3.37 -15.40 10.26
CA ALA A 207 -2.30 -15.76 11.19
C ALA A 207 -1.05 -14.89 11.04
N CYS A 208 -0.74 -14.44 9.81
CA CYS A 208 0.36 -13.52 9.54
C CYS A 208 -0.02 -12.06 9.79
N TRP A 209 -1.23 -11.66 9.35
CA TRP A 209 -1.63 -10.25 9.38
C TRP A 209 -1.96 -9.75 10.78
N MET A 210 -2.77 -10.49 11.52
CA MET A 210 -3.29 -10.03 12.81
C MET A 210 -2.21 -9.71 13.85
N PRO A 211 -1.15 -10.50 14.03
CA PRO A 211 -0.13 -10.20 15.03
C PRO A 211 0.81 -9.05 14.63
N LEU A 212 1.03 -8.83 13.33
CA LEU A 212 2.12 -7.99 12.85
C LEU A 212 1.64 -6.65 12.28
N ASP A 213 0.45 -6.64 11.69
CA ASP A 213 0.01 -5.54 10.83
C ASP A 213 -1.21 -4.78 11.37
N ASN A 214 -1.40 -4.73 12.69
CA ASN A 214 -2.54 -4.04 13.32
C ASN A 214 -2.16 -2.71 14.00
N GLY A 215 -1.03 -2.10 13.64
CA GLY A 215 -0.54 -0.87 14.26
C GLY A 215 -0.45 0.30 13.29
N LEU A 216 0.40 1.26 13.64
CA LEU A 216 0.69 2.45 12.86
C LEU A 216 1.94 2.30 11.99
N ARG A 217 2.53 1.12 11.96
CA ARG A 217 3.75 0.83 11.21
C ARG A 217 3.49 0.87 9.70
N PRO A 218 4.52 1.17 8.88
CA PRO A 218 4.37 1.23 7.42
C PRO A 218 4.26 -0.15 6.76
N GLU A 219 4.66 -1.23 7.43
CA GLU A 219 4.71 -2.59 6.87
C GLU A 219 3.38 -3.07 6.28
N PRO A 220 2.19 -2.81 6.87
CA PRO A 220 0.91 -3.14 6.24
C PRO A 220 0.69 -2.43 4.90
N ILE A 221 1.18 -1.20 4.79
CA ILE A 221 1.08 -0.41 3.54
C ILE A 221 2.05 -0.95 2.49
N GLU A 222 3.27 -1.32 2.91
CA GLU A 222 4.23 -1.98 2.04
C GLU A 222 3.72 -3.34 1.56
N ALA A 223 3.09 -4.11 2.46
CA ALA A 223 2.52 -5.42 2.14
C ALA A 223 1.38 -5.33 1.10
N VAL A 224 0.43 -4.40 1.25
CA VAL A 224 -0.64 -4.23 0.25
C VAL A 224 -0.08 -3.77 -1.10
N LEU A 225 0.91 -2.90 -1.11
CA LEU A 225 1.56 -2.44 -2.33
C LEU A 225 2.38 -3.56 -3.00
N PHE A 226 3.04 -4.41 -2.21
CA PHE A 226 3.74 -5.59 -2.70
C PHE A 226 2.77 -6.59 -3.36
N ILE A 227 1.66 -6.91 -2.71
CA ILE A 227 0.63 -7.80 -3.23
C ILE A 227 -0.02 -7.21 -4.49
N ALA A 228 -0.28 -5.90 -4.50
CA ALA A 228 -0.79 -5.19 -5.67
C ALA A 228 0.23 -5.19 -6.83
N CYS A 229 1.51 -4.94 -6.55
CA CYS A 229 2.59 -5.03 -7.52
C CYS A 229 2.62 -6.41 -8.19
N TRP A 230 2.56 -7.48 -7.38
CA TRP A 230 2.53 -8.85 -7.90
C TRP A 230 1.31 -9.09 -8.79
N ALA A 231 0.11 -8.78 -8.32
CA ALA A 231 -1.12 -8.97 -9.11
C ALA A 231 -1.10 -8.17 -10.42
N LEU A 232 -0.52 -6.97 -10.42
CA LEU A 232 -0.39 -6.12 -11.59
C LEU A 232 0.64 -6.65 -12.60
N VAL A 233 1.78 -7.16 -12.13
CA VAL A 233 2.78 -7.85 -12.99
C VAL A 233 2.15 -9.06 -13.65
N GLU A 234 1.47 -9.92 -12.89
CA GLU A 234 0.78 -11.09 -13.41
C GLU A 234 -0.30 -10.71 -14.46
N ARG A 235 -1.03 -9.63 -14.20
CA ARG A 235 -2.03 -9.11 -15.14
C ARG A 235 -1.39 -8.57 -16.42
N ALA A 236 -0.26 -7.86 -16.30
CA ALA A 236 0.47 -7.33 -17.43
C ALA A 236 0.98 -8.46 -18.33
N ILE A 237 1.54 -9.52 -17.73
CA ILE A 237 2.04 -10.70 -18.44
C ILE A 237 0.88 -11.43 -19.12
N ALA A 238 -0.19 -11.73 -18.40
CA ALA A 238 -1.30 -12.51 -18.94
C ALA A 238 -2.03 -11.82 -20.10
N ASN A 239 -2.14 -10.48 -20.06
CA ASN A 239 -2.87 -9.72 -21.06
C ASN A 239 -1.97 -9.12 -22.15
N GLY A 240 -0.64 -9.16 -21.98
CA GLY A 240 0.30 -8.45 -22.85
C GLY A 240 0.05 -6.94 -22.90
N THR A 241 -0.31 -6.33 -21.75
CA THR A 241 -0.69 -4.91 -21.64
C THR A 241 0.35 -4.11 -20.87
N LEU A 242 0.52 -2.83 -21.23
CA LEU A 242 1.55 -1.96 -20.66
C LEU A 242 1.11 -1.27 -19.37
N LEU A 243 -0.14 -0.86 -19.31
CA LEU A 243 -0.66 -0.06 -18.22
C LEU A 243 -0.60 -0.76 -16.84
N PRO A 244 -0.97 -2.05 -16.69
CA PRO A 244 -0.78 -2.74 -15.42
C PRO A 244 0.69 -2.83 -15.00
N GLY A 245 1.62 -3.00 -15.97
CA GLY A 245 3.07 -2.97 -15.70
C GLY A 245 3.53 -1.62 -15.15
N ALA A 246 3.05 -0.51 -15.72
CA ALA A 246 3.33 0.82 -15.20
C ALA A 246 2.78 1.03 -13.78
N PHE A 247 1.57 0.55 -13.50
CA PHE A 247 1.02 0.59 -12.14
C PHE A 247 1.78 -0.32 -11.17
N ALA A 248 2.34 -1.44 -11.62
CA ALA A 248 3.20 -2.28 -10.79
C ALA A 248 4.48 -1.53 -10.38
N ILE A 249 5.10 -0.79 -11.31
CA ILE A 249 6.27 0.06 -11.02
C ILE A 249 5.90 1.17 -10.03
N LEU A 250 4.75 1.82 -10.20
CA LEU A 250 4.29 2.83 -9.25
C LEU A 250 4.03 2.23 -7.87
N ALA A 251 3.38 1.07 -7.79
CA ALA A 251 3.17 0.38 -6.51
C ALA A 251 4.51 0.06 -5.83
N ALA A 252 5.50 -0.41 -6.58
CA ALA A 252 6.86 -0.65 -6.06
C ALA A 252 7.52 0.65 -5.56
N ALA A 253 7.42 1.74 -6.33
CA ALA A 253 7.99 3.02 -5.93
C ALA A 253 7.34 3.57 -4.64
N PHE A 254 6.01 3.48 -4.52
CA PHE A 254 5.28 3.87 -3.31
C PHE A 254 5.59 2.93 -2.12
N ALA A 255 5.76 1.63 -2.35
CA ALA A 255 6.16 0.69 -1.30
C ALA A 255 7.55 1.04 -0.75
N ILE A 256 8.56 1.24 -1.62
CA ILE A 256 9.91 1.65 -1.24
C ILE A 256 9.89 3.02 -0.53
N GLY A 257 9.02 3.93 -0.99
CA GLY A 257 8.83 5.23 -0.35
C GLY A 257 8.09 5.17 0.99
N ALA A 258 7.34 4.10 1.29
CA ALA A 258 6.68 3.93 2.58
C ALA A 258 7.66 3.42 3.66
N GLY A 259 8.54 2.49 3.28
CA GLY A 259 9.54 1.97 4.18
C GLY A 259 10.49 0.96 3.52
N PRO A 260 11.47 0.43 4.25
CA PRO A 260 12.57 -0.34 3.68
C PRO A 260 12.17 -1.72 3.15
N THR A 261 11.13 -2.36 3.70
CA THR A 261 10.69 -3.69 3.23
C THR A 261 10.01 -3.61 1.86
N GLY A 262 9.57 -2.43 1.43
CA GLY A 262 9.06 -2.17 0.09
C GLY A 262 10.03 -2.55 -1.04
N ILE A 263 11.34 -2.65 -0.75
CA ILE A 263 12.36 -3.12 -1.71
C ILE A 263 12.05 -4.53 -2.26
N MET A 264 11.28 -5.34 -1.53
CA MET A 264 10.85 -6.67 -1.98
C MET A 264 10.03 -6.62 -3.28
N CYS A 265 9.39 -5.49 -3.58
CA CYS A 265 8.69 -5.29 -4.86
C CYS A 265 9.62 -5.43 -6.06
N LEU A 266 10.91 -5.07 -5.91
CA LEU A 266 11.89 -5.24 -6.99
C LEU A 266 12.06 -6.70 -7.39
N ALA A 267 11.99 -7.63 -6.44
CA ALA A 267 12.07 -9.06 -6.74
C ALA A 267 10.93 -9.50 -7.67
N ILE A 268 9.71 -8.99 -7.42
CA ILE A 268 8.54 -9.27 -8.28
C ILE A 268 8.73 -8.69 -9.69
N LEU A 269 9.19 -7.43 -9.77
CA LEU A 269 9.43 -6.78 -11.06
C LEU A 269 10.50 -7.51 -11.86
N PHE A 270 11.61 -7.92 -11.23
CA PHE A 270 12.66 -8.68 -11.89
C PHE A 270 12.21 -10.09 -12.32
N ALA A 271 11.47 -10.80 -11.46
CA ALA A 271 10.94 -12.11 -11.80
C ALA A 271 9.98 -12.07 -13.00
N GLY A 272 9.13 -11.04 -13.08
CA GLY A 272 8.18 -10.84 -14.17
C GLY A 272 8.78 -10.25 -15.44
N PHE A 273 9.94 -9.60 -15.35
CA PHE A 273 10.49 -8.78 -16.43
C PHE A 273 10.69 -9.55 -17.76
N ARG A 274 11.28 -10.75 -17.69
CA ARG A 274 11.54 -11.57 -18.89
C ARG A 274 10.26 -11.93 -19.63
N SER A 275 9.26 -12.43 -18.91
CA SER A 275 7.98 -12.83 -19.50
C SER A 275 7.24 -11.63 -20.07
N TYR A 276 7.23 -10.53 -19.34
CA TYR A 276 6.61 -9.28 -19.77
C TYR A 276 7.27 -8.73 -21.03
N TRP A 277 8.60 -8.71 -21.09
CA TRP A 277 9.35 -8.24 -22.25
C TRP A 277 9.11 -9.09 -23.50
N GLN A 278 9.06 -10.42 -23.34
CA GLN A 278 8.76 -11.34 -24.44
C GLN A 278 7.35 -11.07 -25.01
N ASN A 279 6.34 -10.89 -24.13
CA ASN A 279 4.97 -10.62 -24.55
C ASN A 279 4.83 -9.29 -25.29
N ILE A 280 5.56 -8.24 -24.86
CA ILE A 280 5.57 -6.96 -25.57
C ILE A 280 6.19 -7.13 -26.96
N ARG A 281 7.33 -7.81 -27.06
CA ARG A 281 8.01 -8.04 -28.36
C ARG A 281 7.13 -8.80 -29.34
N MET A 282 6.43 -9.83 -28.89
CA MET A 282 5.52 -10.60 -29.74
C MET A 282 4.25 -9.83 -30.13
N GLY A 283 3.85 -8.83 -29.36
CA GLY A 283 2.67 -8.01 -29.66
C GLY A 283 2.95 -6.76 -30.52
N VAL A 284 4.21 -6.46 -30.79
CA VAL A 284 4.65 -5.30 -31.59
C VAL A 284 4.97 -5.69 -33.03
N TYR A 285 5.07 -6.99 -33.32
CA TYR A 285 5.26 -7.56 -34.65
C TYR A 285 4.06 -8.42 -35.05
#